data_b6fc028d86375ce7938efc05727cbce0
#
_entry.id   b6fc028d86375ce7938efc05727cbce0
#
_cell.length_a   1.000
_cell.length_b   1.000
_cell.length_c   1.000
_cell.angle_alpha   90.00
_cell.angle_beta   90.00
_cell.angle_gamma   90.00
#
_symmetry.space_group_name_H-M   'P 1'
#
loop_
_entity.id
_entity.type
_entity.pdbx_description
1 polymer ?
#
loop_
_entity_poly.entity_id
_entity_poly.type
_entity_poly.pdbx_seq_one_letter_code
_entity_poly.pdbx_strand_id
1 'polypeptide(L)'
;MVSDALLLKVKTMLDYTASEKADVDKLTLLIEDGMQRLRSYAPDITDKEFEEPTAAREMLMSYVRYAHSNATELWKENYGEEITRFRLAYLAREAEREETCENQKQNRIFAVQRRIRDSVSDE
;
A
#
# COMPACT_ATOMS: atom_id res chain seq x y z
N MET A 1 -3.82 -11.49 -4.69
CA MET A 1 -3.73 -12.86 -4.15
C MET A 1 -2.99 -12.84 -2.82
N VAL A 2 -3.50 -13.56 -1.83
CA VAL A 2 -2.88 -13.61 -0.50
C VAL A 2 -1.76 -14.65 -0.52
N SER A 3 -0.55 -14.24 -0.14
CA SER A 3 0.58 -15.15 -0.05
C SER A 3 0.52 -15.99 1.23
N ASP A 4 1.18 -17.14 1.21
CA ASP A 4 1.28 -18.01 2.39
C ASP A 4 2.00 -17.29 3.54
N ALA A 5 2.98 -16.45 3.23
CA ALA A 5 3.71 -15.67 4.22
C ALA A 5 2.79 -14.66 4.93
N LEU A 6 1.97 -13.94 4.19
CA LEU A 6 1.01 -13.00 4.75
C LEU A 6 -0.05 -13.70 5.58
N LEU A 7 -0.58 -14.83 5.07
CA LEU A 7 -1.56 -15.63 5.80
C LEU A 7 -1.00 -16.12 7.14
N LEU A 8 0.24 -16.58 7.16
CA LEU A 8 0.89 -17.01 8.40
C LEU A 8 1.03 -15.87 9.40
N LYS A 9 1.42 -14.69 8.94
CA LYS A 9 1.55 -13.50 9.81
C LYS A 9 0.22 -13.10 10.43
N VAL A 10 -0.86 -13.14 9.63
CA VAL A 10 -2.21 -12.82 10.11
C VAL A 10 -2.67 -13.84 11.14
N LYS A 11 -2.46 -15.14 10.89
CA LYS A 11 -2.79 -16.20 11.84
C LYS A 11 -2.05 -16.00 13.16
N THR A 12 -0.77 -15.66 13.11
CA THR A 12 0.05 -15.40 14.28
C THR A 12 -0.47 -14.21 15.07
N MET A 13 -0.83 -13.14 14.39
CA MET A 13 -1.37 -11.93 15.01
C MET A 13 -2.70 -12.19 15.72
N LEU A 14 -3.56 -13.01 15.12
CA LEU A 14 -4.88 -13.35 15.67
C LEU A 14 -4.81 -14.48 16.71
N ASP A 15 -3.64 -15.07 16.93
CA ASP A 15 -3.47 -16.27 17.73
C ASP A 15 -4.40 -17.40 17.25
N TYR A 16 -4.47 -17.56 15.94
CA TYR A 16 -5.44 -18.39 15.25
C TYR A 16 -4.83 -19.74 14.92
N THR A 17 -5.35 -20.79 15.53
CA THR A 17 -4.81 -22.15 15.40
C THR A 17 -5.60 -23.04 14.44
N ALA A 18 -6.69 -22.54 13.83
CA ALA A 18 -7.52 -23.35 12.95
C ALA A 18 -6.75 -23.84 11.72
N SER A 19 -6.83 -25.12 11.46
CA SER A 19 -6.21 -25.78 10.32
C SER A 19 -7.24 -26.27 9.31
N GLU A 20 -8.52 -26.13 9.59
CA GLU A 20 -9.58 -26.53 8.68
C GLU A 20 -9.62 -25.60 7.46
N LYS A 21 -9.78 -26.19 6.29
CA LYS A 21 -9.77 -25.45 5.03
C LYS A 21 -10.83 -24.34 4.98
N ALA A 22 -12.03 -24.60 5.50
CA ALA A 22 -13.12 -23.63 5.51
C ALA A 22 -12.75 -22.38 6.30
N ASP A 23 -12.08 -22.54 7.45
CA ASP A 23 -11.64 -21.43 8.30
C ASP A 23 -10.49 -20.65 7.65
N VAL A 24 -9.57 -21.35 7.00
CA VAL A 24 -8.47 -20.72 6.26
C VAL A 24 -9.01 -19.95 5.07
N ASP A 25 -9.99 -20.51 4.34
CA ASP A 25 -10.61 -19.81 3.21
C ASP A 25 -11.34 -18.55 3.66
N LYS A 26 -12.04 -18.60 4.79
CA LYS A 26 -12.71 -17.44 5.37
C LYS A 26 -11.70 -16.36 5.74
N LEU A 27 -10.60 -16.73 6.39
CA LEU A 27 -9.55 -15.80 6.76
C LEU A 27 -8.91 -15.16 5.53
N THR A 28 -8.67 -15.96 4.49
CA THR A 28 -8.13 -15.48 3.21
C THR A 28 -9.05 -14.43 2.59
N LEU A 29 -10.36 -14.66 2.59
CA LEU A 29 -11.35 -13.69 2.10
C LEU A 29 -11.31 -12.39 2.89
N LEU A 30 -11.19 -12.46 4.21
CA LEU A 30 -11.09 -11.26 5.05
C LEU A 30 -9.82 -10.45 4.74
N ILE A 31 -8.71 -11.14 4.48
CA ILE A 31 -7.45 -10.49 4.10
C ILE A 31 -7.60 -9.82 2.74
N GLU A 32 -8.18 -10.51 1.76
CA GLU A 32 -8.42 -9.95 0.43
C GLU A 32 -9.33 -8.72 0.47
N ASP A 33 -10.39 -8.78 1.25
CA ASP A 33 -11.28 -7.63 1.46
C ASP A 33 -10.55 -6.45 2.07
N GLY A 34 -9.68 -6.70 3.06
CA GLY A 34 -8.86 -5.67 3.69
C GLY A 34 -7.89 -5.04 2.71
N MET A 35 -7.20 -5.85 1.91
CA MET A 35 -6.27 -5.37 0.88
C MET A 35 -7.00 -4.49 -0.14
N GLN A 36 -8.15 -4.92 -0.60
CA GLN A 36 -8.96 -4.17 -1.55
C GLN A 36 -9.44 -2.85 -0.95
N ARG A 37 -9.88 -2.86 0.30
CA ARG A 37 -10.31 -1.65 1.00
C ARG A 37 -9.18 -0.64 1.15
N LEU A 38 -7.99 -1.09 1.54
CA LEU A 38 -6.83 -0.21 1.68
C LEU A 38 -6.38 0.34 0.33
N ARG A 39 -6.46 -0.44 -0.73
CA ARG A 39 -6.16 0.03 -2.09
C ARG A 39 -7.18 1.04 -2.60
N SER A 40 -8.40 1.03 -2.09
CA SER A 40 -9.37 2.08 -2.41
C SER A 40 -8.94 3.44 -1.84
N TYR A 41 -8.19 3.44 -0.74
CA TYR A 41 -7.62 4.66 -0.14
C TYR A 41 -6.27 5.02 -0.75
N ALA A 42 -5.48 4.03 -1.15
CA ALA A 42 -4.12 4.20 -1.66
C ALA A 42 -3.84 3.15 -2.75
N PRO A 43 -4.19 3.43 -4.02
CA PRO A 43 -4.09 2.46 -5.11
C PRO A 43 -2.68 1.95 -5.37
N ASP A 44 -1.66 2.67 -4.93
CA ASP A 44 -0.24 2.38 -5.16
C ASP A 44 0.31 1.26 -4.28
N ILE A 45 -0.46 0.72 -3.33
CA ILE A 45 0.03 -0.30 -2.43
C ILE A 45 0.35 -1.59 -3.20
N THR A 46 1.59 -2.06 -3.09
CA THR A 46 2.01 -3.33 -3.69
C THR A 46 1.71 -4.51 -2.76
N ASP A 47 1.63 -5.71 -3.31
CA ASP A 47 1.45 -6.92 -2.52
C ASP A 47 2.58 -7.11 -1.51
N LYS A 48 3.81 -6.75 -1.90
CA LYS A 48 4.98 -6.82 -1.04
C LYS A 48 4.88 -5.92 0.19
N GLU A 49 4.29 -4.74 0.04
CA GLU A 49 4.10 -3.81 1.16
C GLU A 49 3.19 -4.39 2.25
N PHE A 50 2.23 -5.24 1.89
CA PHE A 50 1.39 -5.92 2.86
C PHE A 50 2.15 -7.01 3.64
N GLU A 51 3.23 -7.53 3.10
CA GLU A 51 4.04 -8.57 3.73
C GLU A 51 5.14 -8.01 4.62
N GLU A 52 5.62 -6.80 4.33
CA GLU A 52 6.72 -6.15 5.05
C GLU A 52 6.19 -5.30 6.21
N PRO A 53 7.06 -4.94 7.19
CA PRO A 53 6.64 -4.10 8.33
C PRO A 53 6.41 -2.65 7.91
N THR A 54 5.28 -2.42 7.25
CA THR A 54 4.89 -1.12 6.72
C THR A 54 3.57 -0.66 7.35
N ALA A 55 3.21 0.61 7.14
CA ALA A 55 1.90 1.12 7.56
C ALA A 55 0.76 0.35 6.89
N ALA A 56 0.93 -0.07 5.63
CA ALA A 56 -0.06 -0.87 4.91
C ALA A 56 -0.34 -2.20 5.62
N ARG A 57 0.71 -2.89 6.07
CA ARG A 57 0.55 -4.14 6.81
C ARG A 57 -0.15 -3.92 8.15
N GLU A 58 0.23 -2.88 8.90
CA GLU A 58 -0.40 -2.57 10.18
C GLU A 58 -1.88 -2.26 10.02
N MET A 59 -2.25 -1.48 9.03
CA MET A 59 -3.64 -1.18 8.73
C MET A 59 -4.42 -2.43 8.33
N LEU A 60 -3.82 -3.29 7.50
CA LEU A 60 -4.42 -4.56 7.10
C LEU A 60 -4.66 -5.47 8.30
N MET A 61 -3.67 -5.60 9.18
CA MET A 61 -3.78 -6.42 10.39
C MET A 61 -4.90 -5.92 11.31
N SER A 62 -5.00 -4.61 11.50
CA SER A 62 -6.07 -4.01 12.30
C SER A 62 -7.44 -4.29 11.69
N TYR A 63 -7.57 -4.12 10.37
CA TYR A 63 -8.82 -4.40 9.67
C TYR A 63 -9.25 -5.86 9.81
N VAL A 64 -8.33 -6.80 9.58
CA VAL A 64 -8.63 -8.24 9.67
C VAL A 64 -9.05 -8.62 11.08
N ARG A 65 -8.39 -8.07 12.10
CA ARG A 65 -8.77 -8.31 13.50
C ARG A 65 -10.21 -7.91 13.76
N TYR A 66 -10.61 -6.71 13.35
CA TYR A 66 -11.99 -6.24 13.54
C TYR A 66 -12.98 -7.03 12.67
N ALA A 67 -12.63 -7.30 11.42
CA ALA A 67 -13.48 -8.06 10.49
C ALA A 67 -13.70 -9.49 10.96
N HIS A 68 -12.68 -10.13 11.53
CA HIS A 68 -12.76 -11.47 12.09
C HIS A 68 -13.75 -11.51 13.26
N SER A 69 -13.90 -10.42 13.99
CA SER A 69 -14.86 -10.28 15.09
C SER A 69 -16.19 -9.65 14.66
N ASN A 70 -16.44 -9.54 13.36
CA ASN A 70 -17.63 -8.91 12.78
C ASN A 70 -17.84 -7.46 13.24
N ALA A 71 -16.75 -6.71 13.38
CA ALA A 71 -16.75 -5.35 13.91
C ALA A 71 -16.13 -4.33 12.97
N THR A 72 -16.34 -4.49 11.65
CA THR A 72 -15.77 -3.57 10.63
C THR A 72 -16.24 -2.12 10.81
N GLU A 73 -17.44 -1.90 11.30
CA GLU A 73 -17.94 -0.56 11.57
C GLU A 73 -17.15 0.11 12.69
N LEU A 74 -16.80 -0.64 13.73
CA LEU A 74 -15.96 -0.16 14.83
C LEU A 74 -14.54 0.15 14.35
N TRP A 75 -14.04 -0.61 13.38
CA TRP A 75 -12.73 -0.33 12.79
C TRP A 75 -12.70 1.05 12.13
N LYS A 76 -13.71 1.37 11.33
CA LYS A 76 -13.81 2.70 10.69
C LYS A 76 -13.87 3.81 11.72
N GLU A 77 -14.63 3.60 12.80
CA GLU A 77 -14.79 4.58 13.85
C GLU A 77 -13.50 4.78 14.65
N ASN A 78 -12.88 3.68 15.12
CA ASN A 78 -11.70 3.73 15.97
C ASN A 78 -10.42 4.10 15.21
N TYR A 79 -10.33 3.79 13.92
CA TYR A 79 -9.15 4.03 13.09
C TYR A 79 -9.35 5.17 12.08
N GLY A 80 -10.39 5.99 12.25
CA GLY A 80 -10.67 7.09 11.33
C GLY A 80 -9.51 8.05 11.13
N GLU A 81 -8.82 8.43 12.21
CA GLU A 81 -7.65 9.31 12.13
C GLU A 81 -6.48 8.61 11.44
N GLU A 82 -6.21 7.36 11.78
CA GLU A 82 -5.14 6.56 11.17
C GLU A 82 -5.40 6.35 9.68
N ILE A 83 -6.65 6.10 9.29
CA ILE A 83 -7.05 5.98 7.88
C ILE A 83 -6.73 7.28 7.15
N THR A 84 -7.07 8.43 7.73
CA THR A 84 -6.79 9.74 7.13
C THR A 84 -5.30 9.97 6.96
N ARG A 85 -4.50 9.69 8.00
CA ARG A 85 -3.04 9.81 7.94
C ARG A 85 -2.45 8.88 6.88
N PHE A 86 -2.95 7.65 6.80
CA PHE A 86 -2.52 6.67 5.82
C PHE A 86 -2.78 7.14 4.39
N ARG A 87 -3.98 7.65 4.12
CA ARG A 87 -4.34 8.21 2.81
C ARG A 87 -3.44 9.39 2.45
N LEU A 88 -3.23 10.31 3.38
CA LEU A 88 -2.38 11.50 3.15
C LEU A 88 -0.93 11.10 2.89
N ALA A 89 -0.40 10.13 3.63
CA ALA A 89 0.97 9.63 3.43
C ALA A 89 1.16 9.04 2.04
N TYR A 90 0.21 8.25 1.56
CA TYR A 90 0.29 7.65 0.23
C TYR A 90 0.06 8.66 -0.89
N LEU A 91 -0.81 9.65 -0.69
CA LEU A 91 -0.99 10.76 -1.63
C LEU A 91 0.29 11.58 -1.77
N ALA A 92 0.97 11.87 -0.65
CA ALA A 92 2.24 12.59 -0.65
C ALA A 92 3.32 11.78 -1.40
N ARG A 93 3.36 10.46 -1.19
CA ARG A 93 4.29 9.57 -1.88
C ARG A 93 4.04 9.57 -3.40
N GLU A 94 2.79 9.52 -3.81
CA GLU A 94 2.40 9.57 -5.22
C GLU A 94 2.79 10.92 -5.85
N ALA A 95 2.53 12.03 -5.17
CA ALA A 95 2.91 13.36 -5.62
C ALA A 95 4.43 13.50 -5.77
N GLU A 96 5.21 12.96 -4.83
CA GLU A 96 6.67 12.94 -4.90
C GLU A 96 7.17 12.16 -6.11
N ARG A 97 6.56 11.02 -6.43
CA ARG A 97 6.91 10.22 -7.60
C ARG A 97 6.64 10.98 -8.90
N GLU A 98 5.49 11.62 -9.01
CA GLU A 98 5.12 12.42 -10.18
C GLU A 98 6.08 13.60 -10.35
N GLU A 99 6.38 14.32 -9.28
CA GLU A 99 7.33 15.44 -9.29
C GLU A 99 8.71 15.00 -9.72
N THR A 100 9.20 13.87 -9.21
CA THR A 100 10.49 13.31 -9.60
C THR A 100 10.54 12.97 -11.09
N CYS A 101 9.46 12.37 -11.61
CA CYS A 101 9.36 12.05 -13.04
C CYS A 101 9.38 13.31 -13.92
N GLU A 102 8.66 14.35 -13.53
CA GLU A 102 8.66 15.63 -14.25
C GLU A 102 10.03 16.30 -14.21
N ASN A 103 10.69 16.30 -13.05
CA ASN A 103 12.03 16.85 -12.90
C ASN A 103 13.04 16.11 -13.80
N GLN A 104 12.96 14.79 -13.88
CA GLN A 104 13.81 14.00 -14.77
C GLN A 104 13.59 14.35 -16.23
N LYS A 105 12.34 14.52 -16.64
CA LYS A 105 12.00 14.94 -18.02
C LYS A 105 12.55 16.33 -18.32
N GLN A 106 12.39 17.28 -17.43
CA GLN A 106 12.93 18.64 -17.60
C GLN A 106 14.45 18.62 -17.69
N ASN A 107 15.13 17.85 -16.86
CA ASN A 107 16.58 17.73 -16.88
C ASN A 107 17.08 17.17 -18.23
N ARG A 108 16.36 16.22 -18.81
CA ARG A 108 16.69 15.69 -20.15
C ARG A 108 16.54 16.76 -21.22
N ILE A 109 15.48 17.56 -21.16
CA ILE A 109 15.25 18.66 -22.12
C ILE A 109 16.38 19.69 -22.02
N PHE A 110 16.77 20.09 -20.82
CA PHE A 110 17.88 21.03 -20.60
C PHE A 110 19.20 20.48 -21.10
N ALA A 111 19.46 19.18 -20.93
CA ALA A 111 20.68 18.55 -21.45
C ALA A 111 20.73 18.59 -22.97
N VAL A 112 19.62 18.33 -23.64
CA VAL A 112 19.53 18.39 -25.14
C VAL A 112 19.73 19.83 -25.63
N GLN A 113 19.08 20.80 -24.99
CA GLN A 113 19.23 22.22 -25.36
C GLN A 113 20.65 22.70 -25.18
N ARG A 114 21.35 22.27 -24.16
CA ARG A 114 22.75 22.58 -23.90
C ARG A 114 23.64 22.03 -25.01
N ARG A 115 23.42 20.79 -25.47
CA ARG A 115 24.16 20.18 -26.57
C ARG A 115 23.98 20.95 -27.88
N ILE A 116 22.75 21.37 -28.15
CA ILE A 116 22.45 22.17 -29.37
C ILE A 116 23.18 23.50 -29.30
N ARG A 117 23.18 24.17 -28.13
CA ARG A 117 23.85 25.45 -27.96
C ARG A 117 25.36 25.34 -28.11
N ASP A 118 25.98 24.29 -27.56
CA ASP A 118 27.43 24.05 -27.72
C ASP A 118 27.79 23.72 -29.17
N SER A 119 26.92 23.00 -29.88
CA SER A 119 27.09 22.69 -31.29
C SER A 119 27.07 23.96 -32.17
N VAL A 120 26.20 24.93 -31.85
CA VAL A 120 26.11 26.21 -32.58
C VAL A 120 27.30 27.11 -32.27
N SER A 121 27.84 27.08 -31.05
CA SER A 121 28.98 27.91 -30.67
C SER A 121 30.32 27.47 -31.27
N ASP A 122 30.43 26.25 -31.81
CA ASP A 122 31.64 25.72 -32.47
C ASP A 122 31.77 26.15 -33.95
N GLU A 123 30.77 26.83 -34.47
CA GLU A 123 30.87 27.48 -35.77
C GLU A 123 31.44 28.90 -35.62
#